data_e867498df5041ff89b942c411bd6bbdf
#
_entry.id   e867498df5041ff89b942c411bd6bbdf
#
_cell.length_a   1.000
_cell.length_b   1.000
_cell.length_c   1.000
_cell.angle_alpha   90.00
_cell.angle_beta   90.00
_cell.angle_gamma   90.00
#
_symmetry.space_group_name_H-M   'P 1'
#
loop_
_entity.id
_entity.type
_entity.pdbx_description
1 polymer ?
#
loop_
_entity_poly.entity_id
_entity_poly.type
_entity_poly.pdbx_seq_one_letter_code
_entity_poly.pdbx_strand_id
1 'polypeptide(L)'
;MRLQSAIFVLEDTLPGHADAGKVLSILKMEGVWMYAVTDLPRDEAEARLRALGLAEHFRGVLTAREALCPANDARMFEKAMRRLRSTLRDTVVFVGRLDALRAAKAAGFRTAAVAGRASAGEWAAMRAEAEEVVESFSDFLA
;
A
#
# COMPACT_ATOMS: atom_id res chain seq x y z
N MET A 1 14.19 7.20 1.59
CA MET A 1 13.93 5.75 1.79
C MET A 1 14.21 5.00 0.50
N ARG A 2 14.96 3.92 0.58
CA ARG A 2 15.16 3.07 -0.58
C ARG A 2 13.96 2.13 -0.74
N LEU A 3 13.36 2.12 -1.91
CA LEU A 3 12.12 1.41 -2.18
C LEU A 3 12.32 0.48 -3.37
N GLN A 4 12.19 -0.82 -3.18
CA GLN A 4 12.30 -1.82 -4.27
C GLN A 4 10.96 -2.45 -4.60
N SER A 5 10.14 -2.72 -3.59
CA SER A 5 8.81 -3.30 -3.75
C SER A 5 7.84 -2.60 -2.82
N ALA A 6 6.63 -2.38 -3.29
CA ALA A 6 5.61 -1.68 -2.53
C ALA A 6 4.28 -2.44 -2.61
N ILE A 7 3.65 -2.59 -1.46
CA ILE A 7 2.31 -3.16 -1.35
C ILE A 7 1.39 -2.06 -0.87
N PHE A 8 0.26 -1.85 -1.55
CA PHE A 8 -0.71 -0.82 -1.20
C PHE A 8 -2.03 -1.46 -0.80
N VAL A 9 -2.54 -1.11 0.38
CA VAL A 9 -3.94 -1.40 0.71
C VAL A 9 -4.77 -0.40 -0.08
N LEU A 10 -5.39 -0.86 -1.15
CA LEU A 10 -5.97 -0.02 -2.20
C LEU A 10 -6.92 1.04 -1.67
N GLU A 11 -7.98 0.61 -0.99
CA GLU A 11 -9.08 1.50 -0.59
C GLU A 11 -8.69 2.52 0.47
N ASP A 12 -7.62 2.25 1.23
CA ASP A 12 -7.20 3.11 2.34
C ASP A 12 -6.06 4.06 1.96
N THR A 13 -5.42 3.87 0.82
CA THR A 13 -4.19 4.61 0.50
C THR A 13 -4.24 5.39 -0.81
N LEU A 14 -4.97 4.93 -1.80
CA LEU A 14 -4.93 5.51 -3.14
C LEU A 14 -6.02 6.52 -3.43
N PRO A 15 -7.30 6.31 -3.05
CA PRO A 15 -8.33 7.30 -3.32
C PRO A 15 -8.10 8.60 -2.57
N GLY A 16 -8.44 9.72 -3.19
CA GLY A 16 -8.32 11.04 -2.58
C GLY A 16 -6.93 11.68 -2.66
N HIS A 17 -5.96 10.99 -3.27
CA HIS A 17 -4.61 11.52 -3.47
C HIS A 17 -4.39 11.82 -4.96
N ALA A 18 -4.58 13.08 -5.35
CA ALA A 18 -4.49 13.50 -6.74
C ALA A 18 -3.09 13.29 -7.34
N ASP A 19 -2.07 13.32 -6.50
CA ASP A 19 -0.66 13.16 -6.92
C ASP A 19 -0.19 11.71 -6.99
N ALA A 20 -1.01 10.74 -6.57
CA ALA A 20 -0.61 9.34 -6.55
C ALA A 20 -0.17 8.82 -7.92
N GLY A 21 -0.92 9.15 -8.97
CA GLY A 21 -0.61 8.68 -10.32
C GLY A 21 0.76 9.10 -10.79
N LYS A 22 1.12 10.36 -10.55
CA LYS A 22 2.43 10.90 -10.94
C LYS A 22 3.56 10.20 -10.18
N VAL A 23 3.39 10.05 -8.87
CA VAL A 23 4.42 9.44 -8.03
C VAL A 23 4.60 7.96 -8.35
N LEU A 24 3.51 7.22 -8.49
CA LEU A 24 3.59 5.79 -8.81
C LEU A 24 4.19 5.56 -10.21
N SER A 25 3.91 6.45 -11.14
CA SER A 25 4.52 6.41 -12.47
C SER A 25 6.04 6.54 -12.40
N ILE A 26 6.52 7.47 -11.59
CA ILE A 26 7.96 7.67 -11.38
C ILE A 26 8.58 6.45 -10.70
N LEU A 27 7.93 5.92 -9.66
CA LEU A 27 8.44 4.73 -8.97
C LEU A 27 8.55 3.53 -9.92
N LYS A 28 7.56 3.36 -10.79
CA LYS A 28 7.59 2.30 -11.79
C LYS A 28 8.78 2.47 -12.75
N MET A 29 9.03 3.68 -13.19
CA MET A 29 10.17 3.98 -14.04
C MET A 29 11.51 3.71 -13.35
N GLU A 30 11.55 3.85 -12.03
CA GLU A 30 12.74 3.57 -11.23
C GLU A 30 12.89 2.09 -10.91
N GLY A 31 11.99 1.24 -11.39
CA GLY A 31 12.07 -0.19 -11.19
C GLY A 31 11.40 -0.71 -9.93
N VAL A 32 10.58 0.10 -9.28
CA VAL A 32 9.82 -0.33 -8.10
C VAL A 32 8.63 -1.18 -8.57
N TRP A 33 8.54 -2.39 -8.04
CA TRP A 33 7.43 -3.29 -8.33
C TRP A 33 6.33 -3.10 -7.30
N MET A 34 5.09 -2.95 -7.78
CA MET A 34 3.96 -2.61 -6.93
C MET A 34 2.85 -3.65 -7.02
N TYR A 35 2.22 -3.93 -5.89
CA TYR A 35 1.10 -4.84 -5.77
C TYR A 35 -0.01 -4.19 -4.94
N ALA A 36 -1.25 -4.38 -5.33
CA ALA A 36 -2.40 -3.89 -4.56
C ALA A 36 -3.06 -5.04 -3.81
N VAL A 37 -3.46 -4.79 -2.58
CA VAL A 37 -4.26 -5.73 -1.78
C VAL A 37 -5.56 -5.03 -1.39
N THR A 38 -6.65 -5.78 -1.29
CA THR A 38 -7.97 -5.17 -1.12
C THR A 38 -8.99 -6.14 -0.53
N ASP A 39 -9.97 -5.58 0.21
CA ASP A 39 -11.16 -6.32 0.64
C ASP A 39 -12.25 -6.33 -0.44
N LEU A 40 -12.10 -5.51 -1.48
CA LEU A 40 -13.09 -5.40 -2.55
C LEU A 40 -13.08 -6.66 -3.43
N PRO A 41 -14.23 -6.98 -4.06
CA PRO A 41 -14.23 -8.00 -5.12
C PRO A 41 -13.29 -7.59 -6.25
N ARG A 42 -12.70 -8.57 -6.93
CA ARG A 42 -11.71 -8.32 -7.98
C ARG A 42 -12.19 -7.35 -9.05
N ASP A 43 -13.41 -7.53 -9.57
CA ASP A 43 -13.95 -6.67 -10.63
C ASP A 43 -14.03 -5.21 -10.16
N GLU A 44 -14.48 -5.00 -8.93
CA GLU A 44 -14.60 -3.66 -8.35
C GLU A 44 -13.23 -3.04 -8.11
N ALA A 45 -12.28 -3.83 -7.60
CA ALA A 45 -10.91 -3.36 -7.36
C ALA A 45 -10.26 -2.92 -8.66
N GLU A 46 -10.37 -3.73 -9.71
CA GLU A 46 -9.81 -3.41 -11.01
C GLU A 46 -10.48 -2.17 -11.62
N ALA A 47 -11.80 -2.05 -11.47
CA ALA A 47 -12.52 -0.86 -11.94
C ALA A 47 -12.06 0.41 -11.22
N ARG A 48 -11.83 0.34 -9.92
CA ARG A 48 -11.33 1.49 -9.15
C ARG A 48 -9.92 1.89 -9.57
N LEU A 49 -9.04 0.92 -9.78
CA LEU A 49 -7.69 1.22 -10.25
C LEU A 49 -7.71 1.89 -11.62
N ARG A 50 -8.58 1.43 -12.52
CA ARG A 50 -8.74 2.06 -13.83
C ARG A 50 -9.29 3.48 -13.69
N ALA A 51 -10.28 3.67 -12.84
CA ALA A 51 -10.87 4.99 -12.62
C ALA A 51 -9.86 5.99 -12.06
N LEU A 52 -8.92 5.52 -11.24
CA LEU A 52 -7.85 6.34 -10.68
C LEU A 52 -6.67 6.52 -11.67
N GLY A 53 -6.69 5.82 -12.79
CA GLY A 53 -5.58 5.83 -13.74
C GLY A 53 -4.34 5.09 -13.26
N LEU A 54 -4.49 4.15 -12.33
CA LEU A 54 -3.36 3.49 -11.67
C LEU A 54 -3.18 2.02 -12.06
N ALA A 55 -4.11 1.44 -12.83
CA ALA A 55 -4.10 -0.01 -13.11
C ALA A 55 -2.78 -0.51 -13.70
N GLU A 56 -2.16 0.27 -14.57
CA GLU A 56 -0.94 -0.13 -15.26
C GLU A 56 0.30 -0.14 -14.36
N HIS A 57 0.23 0.48 -13.18
CA HIS A 57 1.38 0.58 -12.28
C HIS A 57 1.56 -0.67 -11.43
N PHE A 58 0.54 -1.50 -11.31
CA PHE A 58 0.55 -2.67 -10.43
C PHE A 58 0.84 -3.96 -11.19
N ARG A 59 1.68 -4.80 -10.61
CA ARG A 59 1.95 -6.14 -11.13
C ARG A 59 0.75 -7.06 -10.95
N GLY A 60 -0.08 -6.77 -9.97
CA GLY A 60 -1.29 -7.50 -9.74
C GLY A 60 -2.09 -6.96 -8.57
N VAL A 61 -3.24 -7.58 -8.35
CA VAL A 61 -4.16 -7.28 -7.26
C VAL A 61 -4.48 -8.59 -6.54
N LEU A 62 -4.42 -8.59 -5.22
CA LEU A 62 -4.80 -9.73 -4.40
C LEU A 62 -5.98 -9.34 -3.53
N THR A 63 -7.09 -10.07 -3.66
CA THR A 63 -8.31 -9.78 -2.89
C THR A 63 -8.39 -10.63 -1.63
N ALA A 64 -9.14 -10.15 -0.64
CA ALA A 64 -9.36 -10.89 0.60
C ALA A 64 -9.97 -12.27 0.35
N ARG A 65 -10.89 -12.37 -0.60
CA ARG A 65 -11.52 -13.63 -0.96
C ARG A 65 -10.50 -14.64 -1.51
N GLU A 66 -9.61 -14.18 -2.39
CA GLU A 66 -8.58 -15.04 -2.98
C GLU A 66 -7.53 -15.44 -1.96
N ALA A 67 -7.17 -14.52 -1.09
CA ALA A 67 -6.14 -14.75 -0.07
C ALA A 67 -6.65 -15.47 1.16
N LEU A 68 -7.98 -15.53 1.35
CA LEU A 68 -8.64 -16.12 2.52
C LEU A 68 -8.26 -15.41 3.83
N CYS A 69 -8.05 -14.10 3.76
CA CYS A 69 -7.77 -13.26 4.93
C CYS A 69 -8.09 -11.79 4.58
N PRO A 70 -8.38 -10.95 5.59
CA PRO A 70 -8.62 -9.52 5.35
C PRO A 70 -7.42 -8.81 4.74
N ALA A 71 -7.66 -7.71 4.02
CA ALA A 71 -6.61 -6.93 3.37
C ALA A 71 -5.59 -6.36 4.37
N ASN A 72 -6.02 -6.07 5.59
CA ASN A 72 -5.16 -5.50 6.63
C ASN A 72 -4.43 -6.55 7.48
N ASP A 73 -4.45 -7.80 7.05
CA ASP A 73 -3.83 -8.91 7.77
C ASP A 73 -2.40 -9.14 7.26
N ALA A 74 -1.48 -9.46 8.17
CA ALA A 74 -0.09 -9.74 7.82
C ALA A 74 0.04 -10.84 6.76
N ARG A 75 -0.84 -11.84 6.79
CA ARG A 75 -0.82 -12.92 5.79
C ARG A 75 -1.07 -12.42 4.38
N MET A 76 -1.91 -11.37 4.24
CA MET A 76 -2.14 -10.72 2.95
C MET A 76 -0.84 -10.10 2.43
N PHE A 77 -0.14 -9.36 3.28
CA PHE A 77 1.12 -8.70 2.90
C PHE A 77 2.20 -9.72 2.55
N GLU A 78 2.27 -10.82 3.28
CA GLU A 78 3.22 -11.89 2.99
C GLU A 78 2.94 -12.55 1.64
N LYS A 79 1.68 -12.79 1.30
CA LYS A 79 1.30 -13.35 0.01
C LYS A 79 1.65 -12.40 -1.14
N ALA A 80 1.35 -11.12 -0.99
CA ALA A 80 1.70 -10.11 -1.99
C ALA A 80 3.21 -10.01 -2.16
N MET A 81 3.96 -10.01 -1.07
CA MET A 81 5.42 -10.00 -1.11
C MET A 81 5.99 -11.18 -1.90
N ARG A 82 5.45 -12.38 -1.69
CA ARG A 82 5.88 -13.56 -2.46
C ARG A 82 5.59 -13.41 -3.94
N ARG A 83 4.45 -12.83 -4.30
CA ARG A 83 4.10 -12.58 -5.69
C ARG A 83 5.04 -11.57 -6.35
N LEU A 84 5.56 -10.63 -5.58
CA LEU A 84 6.56 -9.68 -6.04
C LEU A 84 7.96 -10.28 -6.04
N ARG A 85 8.14 -11.49 -5.52
CA ARG A 85 9.43 -12.14 -5.33
C ARG A 85 10.41 -11.24 -4.56
N SER A 86 9.88 -10.60 -3.53
CA SER A 86 10.64 -9.67 -2.70
C SER A 86 10.88 -10.25 -1.30
N THR A 87 11.49 -9.45 -0.45
CA THR A 87 11.80 -9.81 0.93
C THR A 87 11.22 -8.76 1.88
N LEU A 88 11.14 -9.08 3.17
CA LEU A 88 10.69 -8.12 4.17
C LEU A 88 11.51 -6.83 4.14
N ARG A 89 12.82 -6.97 3.99
CA ARG A 89 13.75 -5.84 3.98
C ARG A 89 13.52 -4.89 2.82
N ASP A 90 13.11 -5.42 1.67
CA ASP A 90 12.97 -4.66 0.44
C ASP A 90 11.52 -4.25 0.15
N THR A 91 10.58 -4.61 1.02
CA THR A 91 9.16 -4.38 0.80
C THR A 91 8.62 -3.36 1.80
N VAL A 92 7.97 -2.32 1.28
CA VAL A 92 7.27 -1.32 2.08
C VAL A 92 5.77 -1.52 1.90
N VAL A 93 5.04 -1.61 3.02
CA VAL A 93 3.58 -1.72 2.99
C VAL A 93 2.98 -0.34 3.26
N PHE A 94 2.17 0.14 2.32
CA PHE A 94 1.47 1.42 2.40
C PHE A 94 0.09 1.16 2.98
N VAL A 95 -0.18 1.74 4.13
CA VAL A 95 -1.39 1.50 4.92
C VAL A 95 -2.07 2.81 5.31
N GLY A 96 -3.39 2.78 5.46
CA GLY A 96 -4.18 3.94 5.85
C GLY A 96 -4.88 3.77 7.19
N ARG A 97 -4.69 2.65 7.88
CA ARG A 97 -5.30 2.36 9.18
C ARG A 97 -4.26 1.82 10.16
N LEU A 98 -4.49 2.07 11.45
CA LEU A 98 -3.55 1.69 12.50
C LEU A 98 -3.43 0.15 12.65
N ASP A 99 -4.53 -0.58 12.51
CA ASP A 99 -4.50 -2.03 12.61
C ASP A 99 -3.63 -2.64 11.50
N ALA A 100 -3.73 -2.14 10.28
CA ALA A 100 -2.88 -2.57 9.17
C ALA A 100 -1.42 -2.26 9.41
N LEU A 101 -1.15 -1.05 9.92
CA LEU A 101 0.21 -0.63 10.26
C LEU A 101 0.85 -1.57 11.29
N ARG A 102 0.12 -1.85 12.35
CA ARG A 102 0.62 -2.72 13.42
C ARG A 102 0.81 -4.15 12.96
N ALA A 103 -0.09 -4.66 12.12
CA ALA A 103 0.04 -5.99 11.54
C ALA A 103 1.29 -6.11 10.67
N ALA A 104 1.53 -5.13 9.80
CA ALA A 104 2.70 -5.11 8.94
C ALA A 104 4.00 -5.00 9.75
N LYS A 105 4.01 -4.10 10.71
CA LYS A 105 5.18 -3.86 11.57
C LYS A 105 5.52 -5.11 12.38
N ALA A 106 4.52 -5.75 12.99
CA ALA A 106 4.72 -6.97 13.77
C ALA A 106 5.28 -8.12 12.92
N ALA A 107 4.95 -8.16 11.64
CA ALA A 107 5.45 -9.17 10.71
C ALA A 107 6.84 -8.83 10.15
N GLY A 108 7.39 -7.69 10.51
CA GLY A 108 8.74 -7.29 10.08
C GLY A 108 8.81 -6.48 8.79
N PHE A 109 7.68 -6.06 8.25
CA PHE A 109 7.66 -5.21 7.06
C PHE A 109 8.07 -3.78 7.38
N ARG A 110 8.63 -3.13 6.39
CA ARG A 110 8.78 -1.68 6.39
C ARG A 110 7.41 -1.08 6.13
N THR A 111 7.13 0.09 6.72
CA THR A 111 5.77 0.66 6.71
C THR A 111 5.76 2.11 6.28
N ALA A 112 4.70 2.48 5.56
CA ALA A 112 4.41 3.86 5.21
C ALA A 112 2.95 4.15 5.55
N ALA A 113 2.72 5.10 6.43
CA ALA A 113 1.37 5.51 6.83
C ALA A 113 0.87 6.60 5.90
N VAL A 114 -0.29 6.36 5.28
CA VAL A 114 -0.89 7.28 4.29
C VAL A 114 -2.09 7.99 4.90
N ALA A 115 -2.09 9.32 4.83
CA ALA A 115 -3.16 10.16 5.37
C ALA A 115 -4.45 10.04 4.56
N GLY A 116 -5.58 10.31 5.20
CA GLY A 116 -6.88 10.47 4.55
C GLY A 116 -7.98 9.59 5.10
N ARG A 117 -7.68 8.36 5.48
CA ARG A 117 -8.69 7.39 5.93
C ARG A 117 -8.87 7.40 7.46
N ALA A 118 -7.80 7.56 8.20
CA ALA A 118 -7.82 7.47 9.64
C ALA A 118 -8.39 8.73 10.30
N SER A 119 -9.01 8.57 11.46
CA SER A 119 -9.40 9.70 12.30
C SER A 119 -8.15 10.44 12.82
N ALA A 120 -8.33 11.63 13.39
CA ALA A 120 -7.22 12.41 13.90
C ALA A 120 -6.41 11.66 14.98
N GLY A 121 -7.10 10.97 15.89
CA GLY A 121 -6.44 10.21 16.95
C GLY A 121 -5.71 8.99 16.42
N GLU A 122 -6.33 8.26 15.51
CA GLU A 122 -5.71 7.12 14.84
C GLU A 122 -4.48 7.57 14.04
N TRP A 123 -4.61 8.68 13.32
CA TRP A 123 -3.53 9.22 12.50
C TRP A 123 -2.32 9.62 13.37
N ALA A 124 -2.55 10.23 14.52
CA ALA A 124 -1.47 10.59 15.44
C ALA A 124 -0.66 9.35 15.86
N ALA A 125 -1.35 8.24 16.17
CA ALA A 125 -0.68 6.98 16.50
C ALA A 125 0.10 6.42 15.31
N MET A 126 -0.48 6.47 14.12
CA MET A 126 0.19 5.98 12.90
C MET A 126 1.46 6.79 12.62
N ARG A 127 1.41 8.11 12.76
CA ARG A 127 2.59 8.97 12.57
C ARG A 127 3.72 8.62 13.54
N ALA A 128 3.38 8.23 14.75
CA ALA A 128 4.36 7.88 15.76
C ALA A 128 5.00 6.51 15.51
N GLU A 129 4.29 5.58 14.89
CA GLU A 129 4.71 4.18 14.77
C GLU A 129 5.25 3.79 13.40
N ALA A 130 4.88 4.49 12.32
CA ALA A 130 5.30 4.15 10.98
C ALA A 130 6.75 4.56 10.69
N GLU A 131 7.42 3.82 9.84
CA GLU A 131 8.76 4.18 9.37
C GLU A 131 8.72 5.45 8.52
N GLU A 132 7.73 5.55 7.63
CA GLU A 132 7.51 6.71 6.78
C GLU A 132 6.09 7.23 6.93
N VAL A 133 5.92 8.54 6.75
CA VAL A 133 4.61 9.21 6.81
C VAL A 133 4.34 9.88 5.49
N VAL A 134 3.18 9.60 4.90
CA VAL A 134 2.77 10.12 3.60
C VAL A 134 1.50 10.97 3.77
N GLU A 135 1.67 12.26 3.90
CA GLU A 135 0.53 13.18 3.89
C GLU A 135 0.12 13.49 2.44
N SER A 136 1.10 13.49 1.55
CA SER A 136 0.92 13.60 0.09
C SER A 136 1.94 12.66 -0.55
N PHE A 137 1.58 12.03 -1.67
CA PHE A 137 2.53 11.14 -2.36
C PHE A 137 3.77 11.88 -2.87
N SER A 138 3.66 13.16 -3.14
CA SER A 138 4.81 13.96 -3.54
C SER A 138 5.90 14.05 -2.46
N ASP A 139 5.59 13.69 -1.23
CA ASP A 139 6.57 13.63 -0.14
C ASP A 139 7.72 12.66 -0.46
N PHE A 140 7.46 11.64 -1.29
CA PHE A 140 8.48 10.68 -1.70
C PHE A 140 9.47 11.25 -2.72
N LEU A 141 9.14 12.36 -3.33
CA LEU A 141 9.96 12.97 -4.37
C LEU A 141 10.92 14.02 -3.81
N ALA A 142 10.75 14.34 -2.55
CA ALA A 142 11.56 15.37 -1.90
C ALA A 142 13.00 14.93 -1.65
#